data_7503b0792a312c05b4f1c7c4984e11c7
#
_entry.id   7503b0792a312c05b4f1c7c4984e11c7
#
_cell.length_a   1.000
_cell.length_b   1.000
_cell.length_c   1.000
_cell.angle_alpha   90.00
_cell.angle_beta   90.00
_cell.angle_gamma   90.00
#
_symmetry.space_group_name_H-M   'P 1'
#
loop_
_entity.id
_entity.type
_entity.pdbx_description
1 polymer ?
#
loop_
_entity_poly.entity_id
_entity_poly.type
_entity_poly.pdbx_seq_one_letter_code
_entity_poly.pdbx_strand_id
1 'polypeptide(L)'
;MTIAVDRAARNSHSGFLEAGISLIAKRGIDNITVADISKASGFTRATFYSYFGDLDGLYAEIWMLYGRLWLEALAKDDLPYKSEADQLRCSAVLEIFIASKRKPAVLEVVTPTVSNWWNDSVSENKADQARLAWIVAGNIGIAISKHLAPSITNVKEIIALLRQMPSDPAVLEAMGLAPTPKTAPLQAVLRSLEVPEQTDEERIKTSTIEVVASAGVADASMTRIARNLQVTTGSVYPRFKNVSEIIGEAFNWGQKTIVEENTAAYATTNSNPDSYAAIIVGANSESRKVWRDFRLEMYLASRVRESLSKAMIPGLVEADTLLATFARKNRLPERHIDQIVGLMHALGLGFPALQNAGVDVQAIEHRIPTRYLVSVMNILKSSGVAASEFDHRIAARSVVPVIGNGDRSTTSAAS
;
A
#
# COMPACT_ATOMS: atom_id res chain seq x y z
N MET A 1 -37.56 31.94 7.39
CA MET A 1 -36.10 32.18 7.54
C MET A 1 -35.32 30.92 7.88
N THR A 2 -35.80 30.06 8.77
CA THR A 2 -35.11 28.83 9.23
C THR A 2 -34.83 27.81 8.11
N ILE A 3 -35.78 27.54 7.19
CA ILE A 3 -35.61 26.55 6.11
C ILE A 3 -34.56 26.98 5.07
N ALA A 4 -34.44 28.29 4.77
CA ALA A 4 -33.46 28.78 3.80
C ALA A 4 -32.03 28.75 4.38
N VAL A 5 -31.87 29.03 5.67
CA VAL A 5 -30.57 28.94 6.39
C VAL A 5 -30.11 27.48 6.47
N ASP A 6 -31.03 26.54 6.75
CA ASP A 6 -30.72 25.12 6.83
C ASP A 6 -30.35 24.52 5.46
N ARG A 7 -30.97 25.01 4.36
CA ARG A 7 -30.61 24.61 2.98
C ARG A 7 -29.26 25.17 2.53
N ALA A 8 -28.93 26.43 2.89
CA ALA A 8 -27.66 27.04 2.59
C ALA A 8 -26.52 26.37 3.39
N ALA A 9 -26.77 26.03 4.64
CA ALA A 9 -25.83 25.30 5.49
C ALA A 9 -25.53 23.90 4.93
N ARG A 10 -26.54 23.13 4.52
CA ARG A 10 -26.36 21.82 3.87
C ARG A 10 -25.57 21.93 2.57
N ASN A 11 -25.82 22.96 1.77
CA ASN A 11 -25.09 23.19 0.52
C ASN A 11 -23.61 23.53 0.78
N SER A 12 -23.30 24.32 1.82
CA SER A 12 -21.90 24.64 2.13
C SER A 12 -21.14 23.46 2.70
N HIS A 13 -21.76 22.68 3.57
CA HIS A 13 -21.14 21.48 4.16
C HIS A 13 -20.80 20.43 3.08
N SER A 14 -21.77 20.06 2.22
CA SER A 14 -21.53 19.13 1.10
C SER A 14 -20.50 19.68 0.11
N GLY A 15 -20.52 21.00 -0.16
CA GLY A 15 -19.54 21.64 -1.03
C GLY A 15 -18.11 21.54 -0.51
N PHE A 16 -17.88 21.64 0.80
CA PHE A 16 -16.56 21.41 1.40
C PHE A 16 -16.12 19.94 1.29
N LEU A 17 -17.03 18.98 1.54
CA LEU A 17 -16.73 17.56 1.39
C LEU A 17 -16.32 17.22 -0.04
N GLU A 18 -17.11 17.67 -1.05
CA GLU A 18 -16.80 17.43 -2.46
C GLU A 18 -15.48 18.08 -2.90
N ALA A 19 -15.22 19.33 -2.46
CA ALA A 19 -13.96 20.03 -2.71
C ALA A 19 -12.79 19.30 -2.05
N GLY A 20 -12.95 18.87 -0.80
CA GLY A 20 -11.96 18.10 -0.05
C GLY A 20 -11.62 16.79 -0.75
N ILE A 21 -12.62 15.98 -1.11
CA ILE A 21 -12.46 14.73 -1.84
C ILE A 21 -11.71 14.96 -3.16
N SER A 22 -12.12 15.95 -3.95
CA SER A 22 -11.48 16.25 -5.23
C SER A 22 -10.02 16.68 -5.07
N LEU A 23 -9.73 17.54 -4.09
CA LEU A 23 -8.38 18.05 -3.85
C LEU A 23 -7.46 16.97 -3.28
N ILE A 24 -7.91 16.17 -2.31
CA ILE A 24 -7.15 15.02 -1.79
C ILE A 24 -6.78 14.08 -2.92
N ALA A 25 -7.76 13.67 -3.73
CA ALA A 25 -7.55 12.73 -4.82
C ALA A 25 -6.57 13.24 -5.91
N LYS A 26 -6.55 14.55 -6.17
CA LYS A 26 -5.75 15.16 -7.25
C LYS A 26 -4.39 15.66 -6.80
N ARG A 27 -4.25 16.11 -5.55
CA ARG A 27 -3.04 16.75 -5.02
C ARG A 27 -2.37 15.97 -3.90
N GLY A 28 -3.06 14.98 -3.33
CA GLY A 28 -2.63 14.28 -2.13
C GLY A 28 -2.97 15.04 -0.85
N ILE A 29 -3.19 14.28 0.20
CA ILE A 29 -3.65 14.76 1.51
C ILE A 29 -2.70 15.79 2.15
N ASP A 30 -1.40 15.74 1.85
CA ASP A 30 -0.38 16.62 2.42
C ASP A 30 -0.17 17.93 1.63
N ASN A 31 -0.79 18.07 0.46
CA ASN A 31 -0.57 19.22 -0.42
C ASN A 31 -1.81 20.10 -0.55
N ILE A 32 -2.70 20.06 0.43
CA ILE A 32 -3.93 20.85 0.48
C ILE A 32 -4.01 21.66 1.75
N THR A 33 -4.66 22.82 1.67
CA THR A 33 -4.90 23.73 2.78
C THR A 33 -6.39 24.06 2.91
N VAL A 34 -6.80 24.58 4.07
CA VAL A 34 -8.16 25.12 4.25
C VAL A 34 -8.47 26.21 3.22
N ALA A 35 -7.43 26.98 2.81
CA ALA A 35 -7.58 28.01 1.78
C ALA A 35 -7.93 27.40 0.40
N ASP A 36 -7.28 26.30 0.03
CA ASP A 36 -7.57 25.60 -1.23
C ASP A 36 -8.99 25.05 -1.26
N ILE A 37 -9.40 24.43 -0.16
CA ILE A 37 -10.75 23.87 -0.01
C ILE A 37 -11.80 24.97 -0.05
N SER A 38 -11.59 26.08 0.68
CA SER A 38 -12.51 27.21 0.68
C SER A 38 -12.64 27.84 -0.72
N LYS A 39 -11.51 27.99 -1.43
CA LYS A 39 -11.52 28.48 -2.81
C LYS A 39 -12.25 27.54 -3.76
N ALA A 40 -12.04 26.24 -3.64
CA ALA A 40 -12.65 25.24 -4.52
C ALA A 40 -14.16 25.08 -4.26
N SER A 41 -14.60 25.17 -3.00
CA SER A 41 -16.00 25.06 -2.62
C SER A 41 -16.81 26.37 -2.83
N GLY A 42 -16.12 27.50 -2.97
CA GLY A 42 -16.76 28.83 -3.06
C GLY A 42 -17.25 29.40 -1.71
N PHE A 43 -16.85 28.79 -0.58
CA PHE A 43 -17.24 29.21 0.76
C PHE A 43 -16.06 29.78 1.55
N THR A 44 -16.36 30.49 2.66
CA THR A 44 -15.32 31.15 3.46
C THR A 44 -14.58 30.17 4.39
N ARG A 45 -13.34 30.51 4.77
CA ARG A 45 -12.59 29.76 5.77
C ARG A 45 -13.30 29.72 7.13
N ALA A 46 -13.95 30.81 7.52
CA ALA A 46 -14.70 30.87 8.77
C ALA A 46 -15.82 29.81 8.77
N THR A 47 -16.53 29.67 7.65
CA THR A 47 -17.55 28.63 7.47
C THR A 47 -16.95 27.22 7.52
N PHE A 48 -15.76 27.01 6.94
CA PHE A 48 -15.06 25.74 7.04
C PHE A 48 -14.76 25.36 8.49
N TYR A 49 -14.13 26.28 9.23
CA TYR A 49 -13.77 26.03 10.64
C TYR A 49 -15.00 25.79 11.54
N SER A 50 -16.16 26.37 11.21
CA SER A 50 -17.39 26.13 11.97
C SER A 50 -17.95 24.70 11.80
N TYR A 51 -17.60 24.01 10.70
CA TYR A 51 -18.03 22.61 10.46
C TYR A 51 -17.01 21.59 10.94
N PHE A 52 -15.73 21.79 10.61
CA PHE A 52 -14.72 20.75 10.71
C PHE A 52 -13.64 21.06 11.77
N GLY A 53 -13.53 22.29 12.26
CA GLY A 53 -12.46 22.72 13.15
C GLY A 53 -11.10 22.85 12.45
N ASP A 54 -10.68 21.82 11.69
CA ASP A 54 -9.44 21.79 10.91
C ASP A 54 -9.52 20.78 9.74
N LEU A 55 -8.38 20.50 9.09
CA LEU A 55 -8.31 19.52 8.00
C LEU A 55 -8.53 18.10 8.50
N ASP A 56 -8.05 17.75 9.69
CA ASP A 56 -8.20 16.41 10.23
C ASP A 56 -9.67 16.11 10.54
N GLY A 57 -10.46 17.12 10.98
CA GLY A 57 -11.93 16.99 11.11
C GLY A 57 -12.63 16.72 9.77
N LEU A 58 -12.21 17.40 8.70
CA LEU A 58 -12.72 17.09 7.35
C LEU A 58 -12.37 15.66 6.90
N TYR A 59 -11.13 15.21 7.15
CA TYR A 59 -10.71 13.86 6.80
C TYR A 59 -11.46 12.80 7.59
N ALA A 60 -11.65 13.03 8.87
CA ALA A 60 -12.44 12.18 9.75
C ALA A 60 -13.88 12.02 9.23
N GLU A 61 -14.51 13.11 8.82
CA GLU A 61 -15.87 13.08 8.31
C GLU A 61 -15.98 12.36 6.94
N ILE A 62 -15.03 12.61 6.02
CA ILE A 62 -14.97 11.87 4.75
C ILE A 62 -14.83 10.37 5.02
N TRP A 63 -13.99 9.99 6.00
CA TRP A 63 -13.82 8.59 6.39
C TRP A 63 -15.10 8.00 6.99
N MET A 64 -15.77 8.70 7.89
CA MET A 64 -17.02 8.23 8.49
C MET A 64 -18.12 7.99 7.43
N LEU A 65 -18.18 8.83 6.39
CA LEU A 65 -19.16 8.69 5.31
C LEU A 65 -18.85 7.53 4.36
N TYR A 66 -17.59 7.30 4.03
CA TYR A 66 -17.21 6.43 2.91
C TYR A 66 -16.27 5.28 3.28
N GLY A 67 -15.62 5.31 4.44
CA GLY A 67 -14.59 4.33 4.81
C GLY A 67 -15.13 2.91 4.90
N ARG A 68 -16.25 2.69 5.60
CA ARG A 68 -16.87 1.37 5.71
C ARG A 68 -17.33 0.83 4.34
N LEU A 69 -17.98 1.65 3.53
CA LEU A 69 -18.43 1.26 2.19
C LEU A 69 -17.25 0.87 1.30
N TRP A 70 -16.14 1.59 1.42
CA TRP A 70 -14.92 1.27 0.69
C TRP A 70 -14.32 -0.08 1.12
N LEU A 71 -14.27 -0.39 2.43
CA LEU A 71 -13.82 -1.68 2.94
C LEU A 71 -14.70 -2.83 2.45
N GLU A 72 -16.02 -2.66 2.48
CA GLU A 72 -16.98 -3.64 1.95
C GLU A 72 -16.79 -3.89 0.45
N ALA A 73 -16.53 -2.82 -0.31
CA ALA A 73 -16.27 -2.92 -1.74
C ALA A 73 -14.94 -3.65 -2.03
N LEU A 74 -13.88 -3.41 -1.23
CA LEU A 74 -12.62 -4.16 -1.33
C LEU A 74 -12.81 -5.65 -1.06
N ALA A 75 -13.61 -6.00 -0.04
CA ALA A 75 -13.92 -7.38 0.28
C ALA A 75 -14.68 -8.10 -0.83
N LYS A 76 -15.55 -7.38 -1.54
CA LYS A 76 -16.36 -7.89 -2.66
C LYS A 76 -15.67 -7.81 -4.02
N ASP A 77 -14.52 -7.12 -4.12
CA ASP A 77 -13.84 -6.73 -5.36
C ASP A 77 -14.77 -5.94 -6.32
N ASP A 78 -15.68 -5.20 -5.76
CA ASP A 78 -16.67 -4.37 -6.45
C ASP A 78 -16.45 -2.89 -6.12
N LEU A 79 -15.19 -2.43 -6.33
CA LEU A 79 -14.90 -1.02 -6.15
C LEU A 79 -15.73 -0.18 -7.13
N PRO A 80 -16.46 0.81 -6.64
CA PRO A 80 -17.36 1.61 -7.44
C PRO A 80 -16.61 2.63 -8.30
N TYR A 81 -15.83 2.16 -9.29
CA TYR A 81 -15.16 3.03 -10.26
C TYR A 81 -16.04 3.38 -11.48
N LYS A 82 -17.37 3.34 -11.31
CA LYS A 82 -18.32 3.55 -12.41
C LYS A 82 -18.39 4.99 -12.87
N SER A 83 -18.09 5.94 -11.99
CA SER A 83 -18.05 7.37 -12.31
C SER A 83 -16.74 8.02 -11.88
N GLU A 84 -16.41 9.20 -12.43
CA GLU A 84 -15.27 10.00 -11.99
C GLU A 84 -15.38 10.36 -10.49
N ALA A 85 -16.60 10.68 -10.03
CA ALA A 85 -16.86 11.00 -8.63
C ALA A 85 -16.54 9.81 -7.71
N ASP A 86 -16.86 8.58 -8.11
CA ASP A 86 -16.52 7.37 -7.35
C ASP A 86 -15.02 7.13 -7.31
N GLN A 87 -14.34 7.35 -8.43
CA GLN A 87 -12.87 7.24 -8.50
C GLN A 87 -12.18 8.25 -7.56
N LEU A 88 -12.66 9.49 -7.54
CA LEU A 88 -12.14 10.52 -6.63
C LEU A 88 -12.40 10.16 -5.17
N ARG A 89 -13.61 9.67 -4.81
CA ARG A 89 -13.92 9.20 -3.46
C ARG A 89 -13.01 8.06 -3.01
N CYS A 90 -12.91 7.01 -3.82
CA CYS A 90 -12.03 5.88 -3.51
C CYS A 90 -10.57 6.31 -3.33
N SER A 91 -10.11 7.25 -4.16
CA SER A 91 -8.77 7.82 -4.08
C SER A 91 -8.56 8.61 -2.78
N ALA A 92 -9.51 9.46 -2.41
CA ALA A 92 -9.43 10.26 -1.19
C ALA A 92 -9.51 9.38 0.07
N VAL A 93 -10.42 8.40 0.09
CA VAL A 93 -10.55 7.44 1.20
C VAL A 93 -9.28 6.62 1.38
N LEU A 94 -8.67 6.15 0.31
CA LEU A 94 -7.38 5.44 0.35
C LEU A 94 -6.28 6.33 0.96
N GLU A 95 -6.20 7.60 0.56
CA GLU A 95 -5.21 8.54 1.11
C GLU A 95 -5.43 8.80 2.59
N ILE A 96 -6.68 9.02 3.01
CA ILE A 96 -7.04 9.21 4.41
C ILE A 96 -6.69 7.94 5.21
N PHE A 97 -7.00 6.77 4.69
CA PHE A 97 -6.71 5.49 5.33
C PHE A 97 -5.21 5.30 5.60
N ILE A 98 -4.36 5.52 4.59
CA ILE A 98 -2.91 5.36 4.75
C ILE A 98 -2.32 6.44 5.66
N ALA A 99 -2.72 7.71 5.49
CA ALA A 99 -2.20 8.83 6.26
C ALA A 99 -2.70 8.87 7.71
N SER A 100 -3.78 8.15 8.05
CA SER A 100 -4.39 8.15 9.39
C SER A 100 -3.40 7.79 10.48
N LYS A 101 -2.46 6.87 10.20
CA LYS A 101 -1.43 6.46 11.16
C LYS A 101 -0.63 7.63 11.76
N ARG A 102 -0.35 8.67 10.96
CA ARG A 102 0.39 9.86 11.40
C ARG A 102 -0.50 11.05 11.75
N LYS A 103 -1.82 10.86 11.76
CA LYS A 103 -2.86 11.83 12.09
C LYS A 103 -3.74 11.28 13.20
N PRO A 104 -3.39 11.53 14.49
CA PRO A 104 -4.07 10.89 15.63
C PRO A 104 -5.59 11.10 15.62
N ALA A 105 -6.08 12.30 15.34
CA ALA A 105 -7.52 12.60 15.32
C ALA A 105 -8.25 11.81 14.21
N VAL A 106 -7.61 11.57 13.07
CA VAL A 106 -8.17 10.73 11.99
C VAL A 106 -8.09 9.25 12.38
N LEU A 107 -7.00 8.81 13.01
CA LEU A 107 -6.84 7.42 13.44
C LEU A 107 -7.90 7.01 14.47
N GLU A 108 -8.32 7.92 15.35
CA GLU A 108 -9.38 7.71 16.33
C GLU A 108 -10.73 7.32 15.71
N VAL A 109 -10.99 7.68 14.46
CA VAL A 109 -12.20 7.27 13.73
C VAL A 109 -11.95 6.14 12.74
N VAL A 110 -10.73 6.02 12.20
CA VAL A 110 -10.35 4.96 11.28
C VAL A 110 -10.30 3.61 11.99
N THR A 111 -9.58 3.52 13.10
CA THR A 111 -9.39 2.26 13.83
C THR A 111 -10.70 1.62 14.27
N PRO A 112 -11.65 2.30 14.95
CA PRO A 112 -12.93 1.70 15.28
C PRO A 112 -13.75 1.26 14.08
N THR A 113 -13.75 2.06 13.01
CA THR A 113 -14.48 1.70 11.78
C THR A 113 -13.95 0.40 11.17
N VAL A 114 -12.62 0.27 11.07
CA VAL A 114 -11.95 -0.93 10.54
C VAL A 114 -12.19 -2.13 11.46
N SER A 115 -12.01 -1.96 12.78
CA SER A 115 -12.20 -3.04 13.76
C SER A 115 -13.64 -3.55 13.77
N ASN A 116 -14.62 -2.65 13.76
CA ASN A 116 -16.04 -3.03 13.71
C ASN A 116 -16.36 -3.74 12.39
N TRP A 117 -15.92 -3.16 11.25
CA TRP A 117 -16.10 -3.80 9.95
C TRP A 117 -15.46 -5.19 9.90
N TRP A 118 -14.23 -5.33 10.43
CA TRP A 118 -13.53 -6.61 10.49
C TRP A 118 -14.32 -7.63 11.32
N ASN A 119 -14.70 -7.28 12.53
CA ASN A 119 -15.46 -8.16 13.42
C ASN A 119 -16.82 -8.57 12.84
N ASP A 120 -17.50 -7.65 12.14
CA ASP A 120 -18.77 -7.94 11.46
C ASP A 120 -18.61 -8.84 10.23
N SER A 121 -17.43 -8.82 9.60
CA SER A 121 -17.17 -9.49 8.31
C SER A 121 -16.51 -10.86 8.47
N VAL A 122 -15.82 -11.12 9.58
CA VAL A 122 -15.16 -12.40 9.83
C VAL A 122 -16.05 -13.36 10.58
N SER A 123 -16.01 -14.63 10.17
CA SER A 123 -16.58 -15.74 10.93
C SER A 123 -15.54 -16.27 11.94
N GLU A 124 -15.92 -17.18 12.83
CA GLU A 124 -14.99 -17.90 13.70
C GLU A 124 -14.06 -18.85 12.90
N ASN A 125 -14.37 -19.10 11.64
CA ASN A 125 -13.60 -19.97 10.76
C ASN A 125 -12.30 -19.27 10.30
N LYS A 126 -11.16 -19.82 10.70
CA LYS A 126 -9.82 -19.29 10.37
C LYS A 126 -9.54 -19.22 8.88
N ALA A 127 -10.12 -20.13 8.08
CA ALA A 127 -9.93 -20.10 6.63
C ALA A 127 -10.68 -18.92 6.00
N ASP A 128 -11.90 -18.63 6.47
CA ASP A 128 -12.66 -17.45 6.03
C ASP A 128 -11.96 -16.15 6.42
N GLN A 129 -11.46 -16.08 7.65
CA GLN A 129 -10.66 -14.93 8.13
C GLN A 129 -9.44 -14.71 7.23
N ALA A 130 -8.68 -15.77 6.98
CA ALA A 130 -7.47 -15.69 6.16
C ALA A 130 -7.80 -15.32 4.71
N ARG A 131 -8.86 -15.91 4.13
CA ARG A 131 -9.34 -15.57 2.79
C ARG A 131 -9.72 -14.10 2.68
N LEU A 132 -10.55 -13.59 3.58
CA LEU A 132 -10.98 -12.20 3.60
C LEU A 132 -9.79 -11.26 3.74
N ALA A 133 -8.88 -11.54 4.69
CA ALA A 133 -7.69 -10.73 4.92
C ALA A 133 -6.81 -10.62 3.67
N TRP A 134 -6.57 -11.73 2.97
CA TRP A 134 -5.75 -11.75 1.76
C TRP A 134 -6.40 -11.02 0.60
N ILE A 135 -7.71 -11.17 0.41
CA ILE A 135 -8.46 -10.45 -0.62
C ILE A 135 -8.39 -8.94 -0.36
N VAL A 136 -8.69 -8.51 0.85
CA VAL A 136 -8.71 -7.08 1.19
C VAL A 136 -7.31 -6.49 1.16
N ALA A 137 -6.30 -7.15 1.75
CA ALA A 137 -4.91 -6.71 1.67
C ALA A 137 -4.42 -6.63 0.22
N GLY A 138 -4.72 -7.63 -0.61
CA GLY A 138 -4.40 -7.62 -2.03
C GLY A 138 -5.02 -6.43 -2.77
N ASN A 139 -6.31 -6.19 -2.56
CA ASN A 139 -7.02 -5.06 -3.18
C ASN A 139 -6.54 -3.69 -2.70
N ILE A 140 -6.21 -3.53 -1.41
CA ILE A 140 -5.57 -2.31 -0.88
C ILE A 140 -4.22 -2.10 -1.56
N GLY A 141 -3.38 -3.15 -1.62
CA GLY A 141 -2.07 -3.08 -2.24
C GLY A 141 -2.13 -2.70 -3.73
N ILE A 142 -3.08 -3.26 -4.49
CA ILE A 142 -3.35 -2.87 -5.89
C ILE A 142 -3.74 -1.39 -5.95
N ALA A 143 -4.66 -0.95 -5.09
CA ALA A 143 -5.12 0.44 -5.09
C ALA A 143 -3.99 1.43 -4.80
N ILE A 144 -3.05 1.08 -3.90
CA ILE A 144 -1.89 1.89 -3.55
C ILE A 144 -0.88 1.95 -4.71
N SER A 145 -0.60 0.83 -5.39
CA SER A 145 0.58 0.68 -6.26
C SER A 145 0.30 0.68 -7.76
N LYS A 146 -0.96 0.65 -8.18
CA LYS A 146 -1.36 0.55 -9.61
C LYS A 146 -0.73 1.61 -10.52
N HIS A 147 -0.38 2.78 -10.00
CA HIS A 147 0.23 3.86 -10.78
C HIS A 147 1.73 3.65 -11.05
N LEU A 148 2.41 2.80 -10.26
CA LEU A 148 3.83 2.49 -10.40
C LEU A 148 4.10 1.14 -11.07
N ALA A 149 3.18 0.21 -10.94
CA ALA A 149 3.35 -1.17 -11.38
C ALA A 149 2.11 -1.67 -12.13
N PRO A 150 1.97 -1.36 -13.43
CA PRO A 150 0.82 -1.84 -14.24
C PRO A 150 0.63 -3.35 -14.23
N SER A 151 1.71 -4.13 -14.11
CA SER A 151 1.66 -5.60 -14.00
C SER A 151 0.93 -6.10 -12.75
N ILE A 152 0.76 -5.24 -11.76
CA ILE A 152 -0.01 -5.57 -10.55
C ILE A 152 -1.51 -5.77 -10.84
N THR A 153 -1.99 -5.34 -12.00
CA THR A 153 -3.36 -5.62 -12.47
C THR A 153 -3.62 -7.11 -12.66
N ASN A 154 -2.58 -7.90 -12.99
CA ASN A 154 -2.68 -9.36 -13.13
C ASN A 154 -2.91 -10.08 -11.79
N VAL A 155 -2.70 -9.39 -10.66
CA VAL A 155 -2.99 -9.91 -9.32
C VAL A 155 -4.47 -10.16 -9.11
N LYS A 156 -5.36 -9.48 -9.85
CA LYS A 156 -6.81 -9.71 -9.76
C LYS A 156 -7.21 -11.15 -10.06
N GLU A 157 -6.52 -11.82 -10.97
CA GLU A 157 -6.77 -13.24 -11.27
C GLU A 157 -6.47 -14.13 -10.06
N ILE A 158 -5.39 -13.84 -9.33
CA ILE A 158 -5.05 -14.58 -8.10
C ILE A 158 -6.03 -14.25 -6.95
N ILE A 159 -6.48 -13.01 -6.84
CA ILE A 159 -7.53 -12.64 -5.89
C ILE A 159 -8.83 -13.40 -6.21
N ALA A 160 -9.18 -13.54 -7.49
CA ALA A 160 -10.32 -14.33 -7.92
C ALA A 160 -10.17 -15.83 -7.56
N LEU A 161 -8.95 -16.39 -7.64
CA LEU A 161 -8.67 -17.74 -7.16
C LEU A 161 -8.82 -17.85 -5.64
N LEU A 162 -8.31 -16.88 -4.88
CA LEU A 162 -8.47 -16.86 -3.42
C LEU A 162 -9.94 -16.85 -2.98
N ARG A 163 -10.84 -16.24 -3.75
CA ARG A 163 -12.29 -16.29 -3.51
C ARG A 163 -12.89 -17.69 -3.60
N GLN A 164 -12.28 -18.55 -4.42
CA GLN A 164 -12.70 -19.94 -4.61
C GLN A 164 -12.09 -20.87 -3.57
N MET A 165 -11.21 -20.37 -2.70
CA MET A 165 -10.62 -21.17 -1.63
C MET A 165 -11.70 -21.69 -0.69
N PRO A 166 -11.75 -23.02 -0.48
CA PRO A 166 -12.72 -23.61 0.41
C PRO A 166 -12.49 -23.14 1.87
N SER A 167 -13.56 -23.09 2.63
CA SER A 167 -13.54 -22.77 4.07
C SER A 167 -13.95 -23.94 4.96
N ASP A 168 -14.53 -24.99 4.37
CA ASP A 168 -14.90 -26.20 5.12
C ASP A 168 -13.63 -26.92 5.61
N PRO A 169 -13.46 -27.11 6.94
CA PRO A 169 -12.29 -27.77 7.49
C PRO A 169 -12.06 -29.20 6.93
N ALA A 170 -13.13 -29.95 6.69
CA ALA A 170 -13.02 -31.30 6.14
C ALA A 170 -12.50 -31.29 4.69
N VAL A 171 -12.93 -30.32 3.88
CA VAL A 171 -12.43 -30.11 2.51
C VAL A 171 -10.97 -29.68 2.54
N LEU A 172 -10.61 -28.75 3.42
CA LEU A 172 -9.22 -28.28 3.59
C LEU A 172 -8.29 -29.43 4.01
N GLU A 173 -8.75 -30.29 4.92
CA GLU A 173 -7.99 -31.46 5.36
C GLU A 173 -7.83 -32.47 4.21
N ALA A 174 -8.90 -32.78 3.50
CA ALA A 174 -8.88 -33.69 2.34
C ALA A 174 -7.95 -33.18 1.22
N MET A 175 -7.81 -31.88 1.05
CA MET A 175 -6.90 -31.23 0.11
C MET A 175 -5.47 -31.08 0.65
N GLY A 176 -5.19 -31.46 1.91
CA GLY A 176 -3.88 -31.24 2.55
C GLY A 176 -3.55 -29.76 2.82
N LEU A 177 -4.55 -28.91 2.89
CA LEU A 177 -4.39 -27.45 3.07
C LEU A 177 -4.49 -27.03 4.54
N ALA A 178 -5.18 -27.81 5.38
CA ALA A 178 -5.35 -27.50 6.78
C ALA A 178 -3.99 -27.55 7.52
N PRO A 179 -3.69 -26.57 8.39
CA PRO A 179 -2.54 -26.65 9.27
C PRO A 179 -2.74 -27.77 10.29
N THR A 180 -1.75 -28.65 10.41
CA THR A 180 -1.82 -29.68 11.46
C THR A 180 -1.57 -29.08 12.84
N PRO A 181 -2.20 -29.57 13.92
CA PRO A 181 -1.96 -29.06 15.26
C PRO A 181 -0.50 -29.15 15.74
N LYS A 182 0.29 -30.02 15.11
CA LYS A 182 1.73 -30.22 15.38
C LYS A 182 2.63 -29.28 14.59
N THR A 183 2.10 -28.45 13.73
CA THR A 183 2.92 -27.49 12.96
C THR A 183 3.39 -26.40 13.91
N ALA A 184 4.71 -26.20 14.01
CA ALA A 184 5.30 -25.14 14.83
C ALA A 184 4.70 -23.76 14.46
N PRO A 185 4.60 -22.82 15.42
CA PRO A 185 4.25 -21.45 15.11
C PRO A 185 5.13 -20.92 13.99
N LEU A 186 4.55 -20.13 13.08
CA LEU A 186 5.30 -19.46 12.03
C LEU A 186 6.24 -18.43 12.69
N GLN A 187 7.52 -18.69 12.63
CA GLN A 187 8.55 -17.77 13.08
C GLN A 187 9.53 -17.55 11.92
N ALA A 188 9.37 -16.44 11.21
CA ALA A 188 10.45 -15.92 10.40
C ALA A 188 11.08 -14.75 11.13
N VAL A 189 12.27 -14.93 11.65
CA VAL A 189 13.07 -13.84 12.20
C VAL A 189 13.68 -13.10 11.02
N LEU A 190 12.96 -12.10 10.53
CA LEU A 190 13.50 -11.15 9.56
C LEU A 190 14.15 -10.01 10.34
N ARG A 191 15.38 -9.67 9.97
CA ARG A 191 16.14 -8.59 10.61
C ARG A 191 15.47 -7.23 10.30
N SER A 192 15.68 -6.27 11.19
CA SER A 192 15.40 -4.85 10.88
C SER A 192 16.41 -4.36 9.82
N LEU A 193 16.17 -3.17 9.26
CA LEU A 193 17.16 -2.51 8.39
C LEU A 193 18.43 -2.07 9.15
N GLU A 194 18.46 -2.20 10.47
CA GLU A 194 19.63 -1.96 11.30
C GLU A 194 20.66 -3.06 11.07
N VAL A 195 21.67 -2.75 10.29
CA VAL A 195 22.84 -3.60 10.08
C VAL A 195 23.94 -3.14 11.04
N PRO A 196 24.63 -4.04 11.76
CA PRO A 196 25.62 -3.67 12.79
C PRO A 196 26.79 -2.79 12.30
N GLU A 197 27.10 -2.82 11.01
CA GLU A 197 28.21 -2.06 10.41
C GLU A 197 27.73 -1.21 9.21
N GLN A 198 26.78 -0.31 9.45
CA GLN A 198 26.31 0.62 8.42
C GLN A 198 27.38 1.67 8.08
N THR A 199 27.59 1.90 6.80
CA THR A 199 28.32 3.07 6.30
C THR A 199 27.57 4.36 6.67
N ASP A 200 28.25 5.50 6.67
CA ASP A 200 27.60 6.79 6.91
C ASP A 200 26.45 7.06 5.95
N GLU A 201 26.57 6.61 4.70
CA GLU A 201 25.52 6.76 3.69
C GLU A 201 24.29 5.91 4.03
N GLU A 202 24.49 4.66 4.43
CA GLU A 202 23.39 3.79 4.88
C GLU A 202 22.72 4.31 6.14
N ARG A 203 23.48 4.87 7.09
CA ARG A 203 22.93 5.55 8.28
C ARG A 203 22.03 6.74 7.90
N ILE A 204 22.43 7.54 6.88
CA ILE A 204 21.61 8.64 6.38
C ILE A 204 20.33 8.09 5.72
N LYS A 205 20.43 7.00 4.93
CA LYS A 205 19.27 6.32 4.33
C LYS A 205 18.33 5.77 5.39
N THR A 206 18.84 5.14 6.44
CA THR A 206 18.05 4.63 7.58
C THR A 206 17.34 5.77 8.29
N SER A 207 18.03 6.85 8.62
CA SER A 207 17.44 8.03 9.23
C SER A 207 16.36 8.68 8.35
N THR A 208 16.55 8.65 7.03
CA THR A 208 15.54 9.13 6.07
C THR A 208 14.29 8.27 6.09
N ILE A 209 14.45 6.95 6.15
CA ILE A 209 13.34 5.99 6.29
C ILE A 209 12.53 6.29 7.57
N GLU A 210 13.20 6.49 8.71
CA GLU A 210 12.55 6.82 9.99
C GLU A 210 11.78 8.14 9.95
N VAL A 211 12.39 9.18 9.39
CA VAL A 211 11.76 10.51 9.28
C VAL A 211 10.53 10.46 8.38
N VAL A 212 10.63 9.82 7.22
CA VAL A 212 9.48 9.70 6.30
C VAL A 212 8.40 8.80 6.89
N ALA A 213 8.76 7.69 7.53
CA ALA A 213 7.80 6.78 8.18
C ALA A 213 6.96 7.47 9.27
N SER A 214 7.57 8.42 9.99
CA SER A 214 6.91 9.12 11.10
C SER A 214 6.16 10.38 10.69
N ALA A 215 6.68 11.15 9.72
CA ALA A 215 6.16 12.48 9.38
C ALA A 215 5.58 12.59 7.96
N GLY A 216 5.78 11.57 7.11
CA GLY A 216 5.43 11.61 5.70
C GLY A 216 6.49 12.28 4.83
N VAL A 217 6.38 12.07 3.51
CA VAL A 217 7.34 12.62 2.52
C VAL A 217 7.30 14.15 2.46
N ALA A 218 6.13 14.76 2.67
CA ALA A 218 5.98 16.22 2.57
C ALA A 218 6.78 16.95 3.65
N ASP A 219 6.87 16.38 4.83
CA ASP A 219 7.54 16.95 5.99
C ASP A 219 9.01 16.53 6.13
N ALA A 220 9.51 15.66 5.27
CA ALA A 220 10.92 15.29 5.27
C ALA A 220 11.81 16.45 4.77
N SER A 221 12.91 16.71 5.50
CA SER A 221 13.88 17.73 5.14
C SER A 221 15.28 17.31 5.55
N MET A 222 16.32 17.89 4.90
CA MET A 222 17.73 17.65 5.27
C MET A 222 17.97 17.92 6.77
N THR A 223 17.34 18.97 7.30
CA THR A 223 17.48 19.33 8.73
C THR A 223 16.84 18.29 9.65
N ARG A 224 15.67 17.74 9.30
CA ARG A 224 15.04 16.68 10.10
C ARG A 224 15.85 15.39 10.06
N ILE A 225 16.36 15.00 8.88
CA ILE A 225 17.19 13.80 8.70
C ILE A 225 18.49 13.93 9.50
N ALA A 226 19.19 15.06 9.37
CA ALA A 226 20.43 15.30 10.12
C ALA A 226 20.20 15.32 11.64
N ARG A 227 19.10 15.94 12.10
CA ARG A 227 18.71 15.96 13.52
C ARG A 227 18.41 14.55 14.04
N ASN A 228 17.66 13.74 13.28
CA ASN A 228 17.35 12.36 13.65
C ASN A 228 18.63 11.51 13.77
N LEU A 229 19.61 11.75 12.88
CA LEU A 229 20.92 11.10 12.91
C LEU A 229 21.89 11.71 13.95
N GLN A 230 21.51 12.80 14.62
CA GLN A 230 22.32 13.55 15.58
C GLN A 230 23.62 14.13 14.96
N VAL A 231 23.57 14.55 13.70
CA VAL A 231 24.66 15.18 12.96
C VAL A 231 24.27 16.57 12.45
N THR A 232 25.24 17.31 11.92
CA THR A 232 24.95 18.56 11.22
C THR A 232 24.49 18.31 9.79
N THR A 233 23.74 19.23 9.20
CA THR A 233 23.38 19.16 7.78
C THR A 233 24.60 19.16 6.87
N GLY A 234 25.70 19.80 7.29
CA GLY A 234 27.00 19.77 6.61
C GLY A 234 27.59 18.37 6.43
N SER A 235 27.21 17.39 7.27
CA SER A 235 27.64 16.00 7.13
C SER A 235 26.83 15.22 6.07
N VAL A 236 25.62 15.73 5.72
CA VAL A 236 24.70 15.07 4.75
C VAL A 236 24.93 15.57 3.33
N TYR A 237 25.09 16.88 3.12
CA TYR A 237 25.24 17.52 1.80
C TYR A 237 26.38 16.99 0.92
N PRO A 238 27.55 16.56 1.43
CA PRO A 238 28.60 16.00 0.59
C PRO A 238 28.18 14.70 -0.14
N ARG A 239 27.19 14.00 0.39
CA ARG A 239 26.72 12.71 -0.12
C ARG A 239 25.47 12.81 -0.97
N PHE A 240 24.60 13.80 -0.66
CA PHE A 240 23.29 13.95 -1.32
C PHE A 240 22.99 15.42 -1.59
N LYS A 241 22.62 15.73 -2.83
CA LYS A 241 22.38 17.11 -3.28
C LYS A 241 21.13 17.73 -2.66
N ASN A 242 20.09 16.91 -2.44
CA ASN A 242 18.81 17.36 -1.91
C ASN A 242 18.02 16.22 -1.27
N VAL A 243 16.95 16.57 -0.55
CA VAL A 243 16.12 15.60 0.18
C VAL A 243 15.41 14.59 -0.73
N SER A 244 15.04 14.98 -1.96
CA SER A 244 14.36 14.09 -2.89
C SER A 244 15.28 12.97 -3.38
N GLU A 245 16.57 13.29 -3.57
CA GLU A 245 17.61 12.30 -3.93
C GLU A 245 17.78 11.28 -2.80
N ILE A 246 17.94 11.73 -1.54
CA ILE A 246 18.08 10.83 -0.40
C ILE A 246 16.86 9.91 -0.26
N ILE A 247 15.66 10.46 -0.40
CA ILE A 247 14.42 9.69 -0.26
C ILE A 247 14.35 8.58 -1.33
N GLY A 248 14.69 8.90 -2.58
CA GLY A 248 14.73 7.92 -3.67
C GLY A 248 15.79 6.83 -3.43
N GLU A 249 17.00 7.22 -3.04
CA GLU A 249 18.09 6.31 -2.71
C GLU A 249 17.76 5.41 -1.50
N ALA A 250 17.14 5.98 -0.46
CA ALA A 250 16.70 5.23 0.71
C ALA A 250 15.63 4.18 0.35
N PHE A 251 14.71 4.53 -0.57
CA PHE A 251 13.72 3.58 -1.07
C PHE A 251 14.38 2.42 -1.83
N ASN A 252 15.24 2.73 -2.80
CA ASN A 252 15.88 1.73 -3.65
C ASN A 252 16.75 0.79 -2.81
N TRP A 253 17.57 1.34 -1.91
CA TRP A 253 18.40 0.57 -0.99
C TRP A 253 17.58 -0.33 -0.06
N GLY A 254 16.58 0.22 0.60
CA GLY A 254 15.73 -0.55 1.52
C GLY A 254 14.91 -1.62 0.80
N GLN A 255 14.38 -1.32 -0.39
CA GLN A 255 13.62 -2.29 -1.19
C GLN A 255 14.48 -3.49 -1.57
N LYS A 256 15.71 -3.25 -2.06
CA LYS A 256 16.68 -4.30 -2.37
C LYS A 256 17.02 -5.13 -1.14
N THR A 257 17.47 -4.51 -0.05
CA THR A 257 17.86 -5.17 1.19
C THR A 257 16.76 -6.09 1.72
N ILE A 258 15.52 -5.59 1.75
CA ILE A 258 14.36 -6.34 2.26
C ILE A 258 14.03 -7.55 1.37
N VAL A 259 14.09 -7.40 0.05
CA VAL A 259 13.82 -8.52 -0.87
C VAL A 259 14.92 -9.57 -0.80
N GLU A 260 16.19 -9.15 -0.73
CA GLU A 260 17.32 -10.07 -0.56
C GLU A 260 17.19 -10.89 0.74
N GLU A 261 16.85 -10.25 1.86
CA GLU A 261 16.61 -10.97 3.12
C GLU A 261 15.43 -11.92 3.07
N ASN A 262 14.29 -11.49 2.49
CA ASN A 262 13.12 -12.35 2.36
C ASN A 262 13.42 -13.59 1.50
N THR A 263 14.16 -13.42 0.39
CA THR A 263 14.54 -14.53 -0.49
C THR A 263 15.58 -15.43 0.15
N ALA A 264 16.52 -14.88 0.92
CA ALA A 264 17.47 -15.67 1.68
C ALA A 264 16.81 -16.49 2.80
N ALA A 265 15.89 -15.87 3.54
CA ALA A 265 15.11 -16.58 4.58
C ALA A 265 14.31 -17.75 3.99
N TYR A 266 13.68 -17.54 2.82
CA TYR A 266 12.98 -18.62 2.14
C TYR A 266 13.91 -19.75 1.70
N ALA A 267 15.09 -19.44 1.17
CA ALA A 267 16.05 -20.43 0.70
C ALA A 267 16.50 -21.42 1.80
N THR A 268 16.40 -21.02 3.08
CA THR A 268 16.74 -21.88 4.22
C THR A 268 15.64 -22.89 4.59
N THR A 269 14.46 -22.81 3.98
CA THR A 269 13.24 -23.51 4.44
C THR A 269 12.78 -24.66 3.56
N ASN A 270 13.62 -25.17 2.65
CA ASN A 270 13.34 -26.31 1.75
C ASN A 270 12.09 -26.14 0.88
N SER A 271 11.74 -24.91 0.48
CA SER A 271 10.63 -24.59 -0.44
C SER A 271 9.25 -25.09 0.02
N ASN A 272 9.03 -25.19 1.33
CA ASN A 272 7.74 -25.54 1.90
C ASN A 272 6.75 -24.34 1.72
N PRO A 273 5.46 -24.57 1.33
CA PRO A 273 4.43 -23.52 1.28
C PRO A 273 4.30 -22.70 2.57
N ASP A 274 4.49 -23.32 3.73
CA ASP A 274 4.46 -22.64 5.04
C ASP A 274 5.56 -21.59 5.19
N SER A 275 6.63 -21.67 4.41
CA SER A 275 7.68 -20.67 4.41
C SER A 275 7.25 -19.34 3.84
N TYR A 276 6.36 -19.34 2.84
CA TYR A 276 5.76 -18.10 2.33
C TYR A 276 4.90 -17.43 3.41
N ALA A 277 4.11 -18.24 4.14
CA ALA A 277 3.34 -17.74 5.26
C ALA A 277 4.24 -17.16 6.35
N ALA A 278 5.35 -17.83 6.68
CA ALA A 278 6.34 -17.34 7.64
C ALA A 278 6.97 -16.00 7.22
N ILE A 279 7.26 -15.83 5.92
CA ILE A 279 7.77 -14.56 5.39
C ILE A 279 6.73 -13.45 5.55
N ILE A 280 5.44 -13.72 5.26
CA ILE A 280 4.37 -12.72 5.44
C ILE A 280 4.27 -12.31 6.90
N VAL A 281 4.27 -13.27 7.83
CA VAL A 281 4.27 -12.99 9.28
C VAL A 281 5.49 -12.18 9.68
N GLY A 282 6.70 -12.59 9.26
CA GLY A 282 7.94 -11.88 9.55
C GLY A 282 7.99 -10.47 8.94
N ALA A 283 7.52 -10.31 7.71
CA ALA A 283 7.43 -9.01 7.05
C ALA A 283 6.48 -8.05 7.78
N ASN A 284 5.50 -8.57 8.53
CA ASN A 284 4.58 -7.78 9.35
C ASN A 284 4.99 -7.72 10.84
N SER A 285 6.18 -8.20 11.21
CA SER A 285 6.72 -8.11 12.58
C SER A 285 7.06 -6.66 12.97
N GLU A 286 7.21 -6.41 14.28
CA GLU A 286 7.54 -5.08 14.80
C GLU A 286 8.90 -4.59 14.28
N SER A 287 9.89 -5.46 14.12
CA SER A 287 11.21 -5.12 13.56
C SER A 287 11.17 -4.53 12.14
N ARG A 288 10.08 -4.77 11.39
CA ARG A 288 9.88 -4.25 10.03
C ARG A 288 8.94 -3.05 9.96
N LYS A 289 8.40 -2.60 11.09
CA LYS A 289 7.37 -1.56 11.16
C LYS A 289 7.80 -0.26 10.47
N VAL A 290 8.97 0.25 10.78
CA VAL A 290 9.48 1.51 10.22
C VAL A 290 9.61 1.43 8.69
N TRP A 291 10.11 0.30 8.15
CA TRP A 291 10.18 0.08 6.71
C TRP A 291 8.81 0.01 6.05
N ARG A 292 7.86 -0.69 6.66
CA ARG A 292 6.49 -0.79 6.13
C ARG A 292 5.81 0.58 6.05
N ASP A 293 5.95 1.37 7.10
CA ASP A 293 5.37 2.70 7.18
C ASP A 293 6.01 3.65 6.16
N PHE A 294 7.33 3.60 6.04
CA PHE A 294 8.06 4.33 5.00
C PHE A 294 7.55 3.98 3.59
N ARG A 295 7.41 2.68 3.29
CA ARG A 295 6.88 2.25 1.99
C ARG A 295 5.50 2.82 1.71
N LEU A 296 4.58 2.73 2.67
CA LEU A 296 3.23 3.25 2.51
C LEU A 296 3.26 4.76 2.19
N GLU A 297 4.05 5.54 2.91
CA GLU A 297 4.23 6.98 2.66
C GLU A 297 4.84 7.27 1.28
N MET A 298 5.83 6.47 0.86
CA MET A 298 6.45 6.60 -0.46
C MET A 298 5.44 6.36 -1.59
N TYR A 299 4.66 5.28 -1.49
CA TYR A 299 3.62 4.99 -2.47
C TYR A 299 2.52 6.03 -2.47
N LEU A 300 2.11 6.53 -1.30
CA LEU A 300 1.11 7.58 -1.19
C LEU A 300 1.58 8.86 -1.90
N ALA A 301 2.77 9.35 -1.56
CA ALA A 301 3.34 10.57 -2.12
C ALA A 301 3.64 10.47 -3.63
N SER A 302 4.04 9.28 -4.11
CA SER A 302 4.34 9.04 -5.53
C SER A 302 3.11 9.13 -6.45
N ARG A 303 1.90 9.02 -5.91
CA ARG A 303 0.66 9.19 -6.68
C ARG A 303 0.50 10.58 -7.29
N VAL A 304 1.08 11.57 -6.65
CA VAL A 304 0.95 12.99 -7.02
C VAL A 304 2.28 13.67 -7.30
N ARG A 305 3.40 12.98 -7.07
CA ARG A 305 4.77 13.48 -7.30
C ARG A 305 5.48 12.62 -8.32
N GLU A 306 5.45 13.02 -9.58
CA GLU A 306 6.08 12.30 -10.70
C GLU A 306 7.58 12.05 -10.48
N SER A 307 8.30 13.01 -9.93
CA SER A 307 9.73 12.86 -9.64
C SER A 307 10.01 11.72 -8.67
N LEU A 308 9.13 11.55 -7.67
CA LEU A 308 9.24 10.47 -6.71
C LEU A 308 8.89 9.11 -7.34
N SER A 309 7.83 9.06 -8.17
CA SER A 309 7.50 7.87 -8.96
C SER A 309 8.70 7.41 -9.78
N LYS A 310 9.35 8.32 -10.51
CA LYS A 310 10.54 8.03 -11.30
C LYS A 310 11.72 7.54 -10.45
N ALA A 311 11.93 8.13 -9.27
CA ALA A 311 13.01 7.73 -8.37
C ALA A 311 12.80 6.33 -7.77
N MET A 312 11.55 5.87 -7.62
CA MET A 312 11.23 4.55 -7.08
C MET A 312 11.38 3.40 -8.10
N ILE A 313 11.25 3.68 -9.39
CA ILE A 313 11.25 2.66 -10.46
C ILE A 313 12.49 1.75 -10.42
N PRO A 314 13.73 2.24 -10.28
CA PRO A 314 14.91 1.37 -10.27
C PRO A 314 14.85 0.30 -9.19
N GLY A 315 14.51 0.68 -7.95
CA GLY A 315 14.40 -0.26 -6.84
C GLY A 315 13.26 -1.27 -7.01
N LEU A 316 12.15 -0.85 -7.63
CA LEU A 316 11.04 -1.75 -7.95
C LEU A 316 11.43 -2.78 -9.02
N VAL A 317 12.11 -2.36 -10.08
CA VAL A 317 12.59 -3.25 -11.14
C VAL A 317 13.61 -4.25 -10.60
N GLU A 318 14.54 -3.79 -9.76
CA GLU A 318 15.52 -4.67 -9.12
C GLU A 318 14.83 -5.70 -8.20
N ALA A 319 13.89 -5.26 -7.37
CA ALA A 319 13.12 -6.14 -6.49
C ALA A 319 12.30 -7.19 -7.27
N ASP A 320 11.62 -6.77 -8.33
CA ASP A 320 10.85 -7.68 -9.20
C ASP A 320 11.78 -8.70 -9.88
N THR A 321 12.97 -8.28 -10.31
CA THR A 321 13.98 -9.16 -10.92
C THR A 321 14.49 -10.20 -9.93
N LEU A 322 14.77 -9.79 -8.69
CA LEU A 322 15.19 -10.71 -7.63
C LEU A 322 14.09 -11.74 -7.31
N LEU A 323 12.85 -11.28 -7.16
CA LEU A 323 11.70 -12.14 -6.90
C LEU A 323 11.42 -13.09 -8.07
N ALA A 324 11.50 -12.62 -9.30
CA ALA A 324 11.33 -13.46 -10.49
C ALA A 324 12.43 -14.52 -10.60
N THR A 325 13.68 -14.16 -10.33
CA THR A 325 14.82 -15.08 -10.32
C THR A 325 14.62 -16.16 -9.24
N PHE A 326 14.20 -15.72 -8.05
CA PHE A 326 13.85 -16.64 -6.97
C PHE A 326 12.70 -17.58 -7.36
N ALA A 327 11.64 -17.09 -7.97
CA ALA A 327 10.50 -17.89 -8.42
C ALA A 327 10.92 -18.97 -9.46
N ARG A 328 11.77 -18.61 -10.43
CA ARG A 328 12.35 -19.53 -11.41
C ARG A 328 13.19 -20.62 -10.75
N LYS A 329 14.07 -20.23 -9.83
CA LYS A 329 14.91 -21.19 -9.08
C LYS A 329 14.06 -22.21 -8.31
N ASN A 330 12.90 -21.80 -7.83
CA ASN A 330 11.93 -22.67 -7.15
C ASN A 330 10.94 -23.35 -8.12
N ARG A 331 11.22 -23.31 -9.43
CA ARG A 331 10.45 -24.00 -10.47
C ARG A 331 8.97 -23.61 -10.55
N LEU A 332 8.65 -22.36 -10.18
CA LEU A 332 7.30 -21.83 -10.38
C LEU A 332 7.04 -21.65 -11.89
N PRO A 333 5.79 -21.84 -12.36
CA PRO A 333 5.44 -21.66 -13.77
C PRO A 333 5.69 -20.22 -14.23
N GLU A 334 6.43 -20.03 -15.34
CA GLU A 334 6.78 -18.69 -15.88
C GLU A 334 5.57 -17.76 -16.01
N ARG A 335 4.45 -18.27 -16.55
CA ARG A 335 3.22 -17.50 -16.73
C ARG A 335 2.62 -16.94 -15.44
N HIS A 336 2.98 -17.49 -14.28
CA HIS A 336 2.47 -17.07 -12.98
C HIS A 336 3.48 -16.25 -12.17
N ILE A 337 4.71 -16.11 -12.66
CA ILE A 337 5.76 -15.38 -11.93
C ILE A 337 5.33 -13.93 -11.71
N ASP A 338 4.85 -13.25 -12.73
CA ASP A 338 4.38 -11.86 -12.61
C ASP A 338 3.21 -11.73 -11.62
N GLN A 339 2.29 -12.69 -11.63
CA GLN A 339 1.15 -12.73 -10.73
C GLN A 339 1.59 -12.93 -9.27
N ILE A 340 2.57 -13.81 -9.05
CA ILE A 340 3.11 -14.10 -7.71
C ILE A 340 3.90 -12.89 -7.20
N VAL A 341 4.78 -12.34 -8.01
CA VAL A 341 5.56 -11.13 -7.69
C VAL A 341 4.60 -9.98 -7.38
N GLY A 342 3.61 -9.76 -8.23
CA GLY A 342 2.59 -8.74 -8.01
C GLY A 342 1.78 -8.96 -6.74
N LEU A 343 1.38 -10.21 -6.44
CA LEU A 343 0.66 -10.54 -5.21
C LEU A 343 1.51 -10.26 -3.96
N MET A 344 2.75 -10.73 -3.95
CA MET A 344 3.67 -10.48 -2.82
C MET A 344 3.89 -8.98 -2.59
N HIS A 345 3.97 -8.22 -3.68
CA HIS A 345 4.07 -6.78 -3.63
C HIS A 345 2.80 -6.14 -3.05
N ALA A 346 1.62 -6.55 -3.54
CA ALA A 346 0.34 -6.06 -3.06
C ALA A 346 0.10 -6.40 -1.58
N LEU A 347 0.34 -7.64 -1.17
CA LEU A 347 0.22 -8.06 0.22
C LEU A 347 1.21 -7.32 1.14
N GLY A 348 2.44 -7.07 0.64
CA GLY A 348 3.46 -6.29 1.36
C GLY A 348 3.12 -4.80 1.56
N LEU A 349 2.04 -4.29 0.94
CA LEU A 349 1.47 -2.97 1.16
C LEU A 349 0.14 -3.06 1.92
N GLY A 350 -0.72 -3.99 1.54
CA GLY A 350 -2.06 -4.08 2.10
C GLY A 350 -2.10 -4.58 3.54
N PHE A 351 -1.32 -5.59 3.91
CA PHE A 351 -1.24 -6.05 5.30
C PHE A 351 -0.71 -4.98 6.26
N PRO A 352 0.40 -4.27 5.96
CA PRO A 352 0.82 -3.13 6.78
C PRO A 352 -0.26 -2.06 6.94
N ALA A 353 -1.00 -1.74 5.89
CA ALA A 353 -2.08 -0.76 5.94
C ALA A 353 -3.22 -1.21 6.86
N LEU A 354 -3.63 -2.48 6.79
CA LEU A 354 -4.62 -3.08 7.71
C LEU A 354 -4.11 -3.11 9.15
N GLN A 355 -2.84 -3.48 9.36
CA GLN A 355 -2.24 -3.52 10.70
C GLN A 355 -2.18 -2.13 11.33
N ASN A 356 -1.83 -1.10 10.57
CA ASN A 356 -1.83 0.28 11.04
C ASN A 356 -3.23 0.78 11.42
N ALA A 357 -4.27 0.18 10.85
CA ALA A 357 -5.67 0.47 11.16
C ALA A 357 -6.29 -0.44 12.24
N GLY A 358 -5.50 -1.30 12.88
CA GLY A 358 -5.91 -2.09 14.04
C GLY A 358 -6.28 -3.56 13.78
N VAL A 359 -6.08 -4.08 12.55
CA VAL A 359 -6.27 -5.52 12.28
C VAL A 359 -5.05 -6.29 12.78
N ASP A 360 -5.25 -7.31 13.59
CA ASP A 360 -4.17 -8.21 14.03
C ASP A 360 -3.76 -9.17 12.90
N VAL A 361 -2.87 -8.70 12.04
CA VAL A 361 -2.36 -9.47 10.90
C VAL A 361 -1.55 -10.69 11.36
N GLN A 362 -0.95 -10.65 12.56
CA GLN A 362 -0.17 -11.76 13.12
C GLN A 362 -1.06 -12.95 13.53
N ALA A 363 -2.29 -12.69 13.90
CA ALA A 363 -3.27 -13.73 14.30
C ALA A 363 -3.89 -14.46 13.11
N ILE A 364 -3.69 -13.99 11.87
CA ILE A 364 -4.26 -14.59 10.65
C ILE A 364 -3.54 -15.91 10.33
N GLU A 365 -4.30 -16.95 9.99
CA GLU A 365 -3.72 -18.24 9.57
C GLU A 365 -3.26 -18.20 8.09
N HIS A 366 -2.11 -17.59 7.85
CA HIS A 366 -1.55 -17.38 6.51
C HIS A 366 -1.16 -18.68 5.77
N ARG A 367 -1.02 -19.82 6.46
CA ARG A 367 -0.67 -21.10 5.82
C ARG A 367 -1.74 -21.61 4.88
N ILE A 368 -3.01 -21.38 5.19
CA ILE A 368 -4.13 -21.85 4.37
C ILE A 368 -4.11 -21.23 2.98
N PRO A 369 -4.12 -19.88 2.82
CA PRO A 369 -4.02 -19.26 1.50
C PRO A 369 -2.73 -19.60 0.75
N THR A 370 -1.59 -19.68 1.44
CA THR A 370 -0.31 -20.03 0.79
C THR A 370 -0.32 -21.45 0.24
N ARG A 371 -0.78 -22.44 1.01
CA ARG A 371 -0.92 -23.83 0.58
C ARG A 371 -1.91 -23.96 -0.57
N TYR A 372 -3.04 -23.25 -0.49
CA TYR A 372 -4.04 -23.24 -1.56
C TYR A 372 -3.45 -22.72 -2.87
N LEU A 373 -2.82 -21.55 -2.87
CA LEU A 373 -2.22 -20.97 -4.06
C LEU A 373 -1.12 -21.87 -4.66
N VAL A 374 -0.25 -22.44 -3.83
CA VAL A 374 0.79 -23.36 -4.29
C VAL A 374 0.17 -24.62 -4.90
N SER A 375 -0.89 -25.17 -4.31
CA SER A 375 -1.63 -26.32 -4.85
C SER A 375 -2.23 -26.00 -6.22
N VAL A 376 -2.94 -24.88 -6.35
CA VAL A 376 -3.54 -24.44 -7.64
C VAL A 376 -2.46 -24.22 -8.69
N MET A 377 -1.34 -23.59 -8.35
CA MET A 377 -0.24 -23.35 -9.27
C MET A 377 0.43 -24.65 -9.74
N ASN A 378 0.54 -25.64 -8.88
CA ASN A 378 1.06 -26.98 -9.26
C ASN A 378 0.12 -27.70 -10.23
N ILE A 379 -1.18 -27.61 -10.05
CA ILE A 379 -2.18 -28.15 -10.98
C ILE A 379 -2.05 -27.45 -12.34
N LEU A 380 -1.95 -26.14 -12.36
CA LEU A 380 -1.78 -25.36 -13.59
C LEU A 380 -0.45 -25.65 -14.30
N LYS A 381 0.60 -26.06 -13.56
CA LYS A 381 1.87 -26.50 -14.12
C LYS A 381 1.74 -27.78 -14.92
N SER A 382 0.92 -28.74 -14.47
CA SER A 382 0.73 -30.01 -15.12
C SER A 382 -0.07 -29.93 -16.44
N SER A 383 -0.76 -28.82 -16.69
CA SER A 383 -1.60 -28.61 -17.89
C SER A 383 -0.90 -27.95 -19.09
N GLY A 384 0.43 -27.85 -19.09
CA GLY A 384 1.34 -27.54 -20.20
C GLY A 384 1.03 -26.35 -21.11
N VAL A 385 1.65 -25.14 -20.85
CA VAL A 385 1.74 -24.02 -21.79
C VAL A 385 3.12 -23.32 -21.67
N ALA A 386 3.72 -22.91 -22.80
CA ALA A 386 5.13 -22.50 -22.96
C ALA A 386 5.48 -21.06 -22.54
N ALA A 387 6.78 -20.85 -22.27
CA ALA A 387 7.39 -19.68 -21.62
C ALA A 387 8.11 -18.76 -22.64
N SER A 388 7.52 -17.73 -23.18
CA SER A 388 8.26 -16.83 -24.10
C SER A 388 8.00 -15.31 -24.07
N GLU A 389 7.24 -14.76 -23.13
CA GLU A 389 6.89 -13.31 -23.16
C GLU A 389 7.51 -12.45 -22.06
N PHE A 390 8.35 -12.99 -21.18
CA PHE A 390 8.74 -12.32 -19.94
C PHE A 390 9.80 -11.20 -20.13
N ASP A 391 10.79 -11.40 -20.97
CA ASP A 391 11.93 -10.46 -21.10
C ASP A 391 11.54 -9.11 -21.71
N HIS A 392 10.50 -9.07 -22.54
CA HIS A 392 10.00 -7.83 -23.14
C HIS A 392 9.27 -6.92 -22.14
N ARG A 393 8.75 -7.44 -21.04
CA ARG A 393 7.94 -6.67 -20.08
C ARG A 393 8.79 -5.94 -19.03
N ILE A 394 9.96 -6.47 -18.68
CA ILE A 394 10.90 -5.77 -17.79
C ILE A 394 11.51 -4.54 -18.51
N ALA A 395 11.86 -4.69 -19.78
CA ALA A 395 12.34 -3.57 -20.59
C ALA A 395 11.27 -2.49 -20.80
N ALA A 396 9.99 -2.86 -20.91
CA ALA A 396 8.87 -1.92 -21.04
C ALA A 396 8.56 -1.16 -19.74
N ARG A 397 8.92 -1.68 -18.57
CA ARG A 397 8.76 -0.98 -17.27
C ARG A 397 9.66 0.24 -17.13
N SER A 398 10.82 0.28 -17.84
CA SER A 398 11.69 1.45 -17.87
C SER A 398 11.09 2.63 -18.66
N VAL A 399 9.96 2.42 -19.35
CA VAL A 399 9.29 3.42 -20.22
C VAL A 399 7.79 3.44 -19.89
N VAL A 400 7.41 3.75 -18.65
CA VAL A 400 6.01 4.08 -18.36
C VAL A 400 5.81 5.56 -18.70
N PRO A 401 5.01 5.92 -19.71
CA PRO A 401 4.60 7.30 -19.88
C PRO A 401 3.69 7.67 -18.72
N VAL A 402 4.12 8.63 -17.92
CA VAL A 402 3.24 9.30 -16.97
C VAL A 402 2.11 9.91 -17.80
N ILE A 403 0.88 9.56 -17.47
CA ILE A 403 -0.29 10.22 -18.06
C ILE A 403 -0.23 11.67 -17.61
N GLY A 404 0.37 12.51 -18.45
CA GLY A 404 0.46 13.94 -18.24
C GLY A 404 -0.94 14.52 -18.25
N ASN A 405 -1.29 15.31 -17.24
CA ASN A 405 -2.40 16.24 -17.30
C ASN A 405 -2.22 17.10 -18.54
N GLY A 406 -3.15 16.97 -19.50
CA GLY A 406 -3.11 17.71 -20.75
C GLY A 406 -3.05 19.22 -20.50
N ASP A 407 -1.94 19.78 -20.87
CA ASP A 407 -1.72 21.22 -20.98
C ASP A 407 -2.63 21.76 -22.11
N ARG A 408 -3.70 22.42 -21.74
CA ARG A 408 -4.50 23.19 -22.68
C ARG A 408 -3.75 24.51 -22.94
N SER A 409 -2.78 24.46 -23.84
CA SER A 409 -2.27 25.68 -24.44
C SER A 409 -3.30 26.22 -25.42
N THR A 410 -3.88 27.36 -25.06
CA THR A 410 -4.67 28.23 -25.91
C THR A 410 -3.83 28.68 -27.12
N THR A 411 -4.16 28.20 -28.30
CA THR A 411 -3.77 28.87 -29.54
C THR A 411 -4.86 29.85 -29.94
N SER A 412 -4.62 31.13 -29.62
CA SER A 412 -5.23 32.25 -30.30
C SER A 412 -4.75 32.25 -31.77
N ALA A 413 -5.64 32.07 -32.72
CA ALA A 413 -5.40 32.39 -34.11
C ALA A 413 -6.23 33.62 -34.47
N ALA A 414 -5.54 34.72 -34.69
CA ALA A 414 -6.06 35.87 -35.43
C ALA A 414 -6.05 35.54 -36.93
N SER A 415 -7.16 35.74 -37.57
CA SER A 415 -7.34 36.35 -38.90
C SER A 415 -8.81 36.29 -39.25
#